data_9a1570e412d16678820a3fe6dba0149d
#
_entry.id   9a1570e412d16678820a3fe6dba0149d
#
_cell.length_a   1.000
_cell.length_b   1.000
_cell.length_c   1.000
_cell.angle_alpha   90.00
_cell.angle_beta   90.00
_cell.angle_gamma   90.00
#
_symmetry.space_group_name_H-M   'P 1'
#
loop_
_entity.id
_entity.type
_entity.pdbx_description
1 polymer ?
#
loop_
_entity_poly.entity_id
_entity_poly.type
_entity_poly.pdbx_seq_one_letter_code
_entity_poly.pdbx_strand_id
1 'polypeptide(L)'
;INGEGPQFAVAAQSSSNAKVLISNVKKVDITGNVTNDSLLHSNINGAIIFDKVGLFNITTEKSIGLHAQGGLIYIDADAVSIKSKDENAIWAQLSNCSGDYPSDVKIKSSGDITLQSTSSTAVGAANMDSNVTDNKVTVDLQGKNIYVISEKSTGLLSNDFQTGKTSIILNADDVVNIKAGKNGIYAANGRDKGDAFVSVDAGKEINITGVQNAIYAGSNALVKINDMGMAKVSLTGNVVAENGGQIIVKNADKIGALKVDGGIYNGNNISIKYSAPTLDDRTAVYVANNGLAVFDGDKTEIIINSQSENDPRGVWVTSGGKVEFNAKETVIDVTGVGGSSKWGFGLLLNGTVGGSAVFNGQNVAIKNYQDHYTSQTVTAKAGSEITFNNTGNVLISAKSPFGVTAVDNQGNITFNNSGNVDIVGTIVPGNKSAQTNVVGIQSGSSGAETVVTDKVKDFNITLSGAGVDNDGTSYSTGTYGIILDKDVKALINSAT
;
A
#
# COMPACT_ATOMS: atom_id res chain seq x y z
N ILE A 1 29.54 -23.61 -18.19
CA ILE A 1 29.25 -24.82 -17.43
C ILE A 1 27.87 -25.31 -17.81
N ASN A 2 27.77 -26.50 -18.36
CA ASN A 2 26.51 -27.17 -18.65
C ASN A 2 26.34 -28.32 -17.65
N GLY A 3 25.28 -28.34 -16.87
CA GLY A 3 24.99 -29.33 -15.87
C GLY A 3 23.62 -29.99 -16.10
N GLU A 4 23.61 -31.31 -16.32
CA GLU A 4 22.38 -32.11 -16.27
C GLU A 4 22.61 -33.24 -15.26
N GLY A 5 21.69 -33.41 -14.32
CA GLY A 5 21.80 -34.47 -13.33
C GLY A 5 21.07 -34.15 -12.02
N PRO A 6 21.18 -35.04 -11.01
CA PRO A 6 20.45 -34.86 -9.74
C PRO A 6 21.09 -33.90 -8.74
N GLN A 7 22.24 -33.26 -9.08
CA GLN A 7 22.97 -32.39 -8.16
C GLN A 7 23.46 -31.10 -8.87
N PHE A 8 24.16 -30.24 -8.14
CA PHE A 8 24.52 -28.86 -8.48
C PHE A 8 25.50 -28.75 -9.66
N ALA A 9 25.43 -27.64 -10.41
CA ALA A 9 26.48 -27.30 -11.38
C ALA A 9 27.74 -26.72 -10.71
N VAL A 10 27.53 -25.89 -9.64
CA VAL A 10 28.63 -25.40 -8.77
C VAL A 10 28.14 -25.45 -7.33
N ALA A 11 28.90 -26.13 -6.47
CA ALA A 11 28.54 -26.21 -5.07
C ALA A 11 29.75 -25.92 -4.15
N ALA A 12 29.49 -25.15 -3.09
CA ALA A 12 30.35 -25.04 -1.94
C ALA A 12 29.62 -25.70 -0.76
N GLN A 13 29.93 -26.98 -0.56
CA GLN A 13 29.30 -27.81 0.48
C GLN A 13 30.33 -28.13 1.55
N SER A 14 30.01 -27.93 2.77
CA SER A 14 30.50 -28.62 3.95
C SER A 14 30.65 -27.73 5.19
N SER A 15 30.74 -28.39 6.34
CA SER A 15 31.01 -27.84 7.66
C SER A 15 32.38 -27.17 7.84
N SER A 16 33.18 -26.97 6.79
CA SER A 16 34.59 -26.53 6.89
C SER A 16 35.01 -25.49 5.85
N ASN A 17 34.30 -24.33 5.78
CA ASN A 17 34.72 -23.15 5.01
C ASN A 17 35.06 -23.42 3.53
N ALA A 18 34.29 -24.27 2.84
CA ALA A 18 34.49 -24.55 1.43
C ALA A 18 34.32 -23.27 0.60
N LYS A 19 35.26 -22.96 -0.28
CA LYS A 19 35.25 -21.75 -1.09
C LYS A 19 35.47 -22.05 -2.57
N VAL A 20 34.56 -21.54 -3.41
CA VAL A 20 34.74 -21.45 -4.85
C VAL A 20 34.99 -19.98 -5.20
N LEU A 21 36.10 -19.66 -5.87
CA LEU A 21 36.43 -18.33 -6.35
C LEU A 21 36.66 -18.36 -7.86
N ILE A 22 35.89 -17.57 -8.59
CA ILE A 22 36.06 -17.31 -10.03
C ILE A 22 36.23 -15.81 -10.19
N SER A 23 37.36 -15.37 -10.72
CA SER A 23 37.64 -13.92 -10.81
C SER A 23 38.25 -13.52 -12.16
N ASN A 24 38.06 -12.23 -12.51
CA ASN A 24 38.63 -11.59 -13.70
C ASN A 24 38.29 -12.30 -15.02
N VAL A 25 37.08 -12.78 -15.18
CA VAL A 25 36.58 -13.43 -16.39
C VAL A 25 35.61 -12.57 -17.17
N LYS A 26 35.69 -12.58 -18.50
CA LYS A 26 34.80 -11.76 -19.34
C LYS A 26 33.34 -12.23 -19.29
N LYS A 27 33.14 -13.52 -19.12
CA LYS A 27 31.79 -14.10 -19.14
C LYS A 27 31.71 -15.39 -18.33
N VAL A 28 30.62 -15.52 -17.59
CA VAL A 28 30.17 -16.75 -16.94
C VAL A 28 28.81 -17.11 -17.51
N ASP A 29 28.68 -18.26 -18.14
CA ASP A 29 27.38 -18.82 -18.54
C ASP A 29 27.21 -20.17 -17.83
N ILE A 30 26.12 -20.29 -17.09
CA ILE A 30 25.72 -21.52 -16.42
C ILE A 30 24.35 -21.92 -16.92
N THR A 31 24.26 -23.05 -17.58
CA THR A 31 23.00 -23.60 -18.08
C THR A 31 22.86 -25.05 -17.62
N GLY A 32 21.63 -25.41 -17.30
CA GLY A 32 21.37 -26.79 -16.91
C GLY A 32 20.03 -26.98 -16.23
N ASN A 33 19.70 -28.22 -15.98
CA ASN A 33 18.49 -28.62 -15.27
C ASN A 33 18.89 -29.64 -14.20
N VAL A 34 18.78 -29.20 -12.96
CA VAL A 34 19.01 -30.05 -11.79
C VAL A 34 17.64 -30.29 -11.14
N THR A 35 17.26 -31.53 -11.03
CA THR A 35 15.94 -31.89 -10.49
C THR A 35 15.92 -31.71 -8.98
N ASN A 36 15.01 -30.86 -8.50
CA ASN A 36 14.79 -30.57 -7.07
C ASN A 36 15.95 -29.87 -6.35
N ASP A 37 16.80 -29.14 -7.07
CA ASP A 37 17.91 -28.40 -6.46
C ASP A 37 18.27 -27.14 -7.27
N SER A 38 19.46 -26.60 -7.07
CA SER A 38 19.94 -25.35 -7.62
C SER A 38 21.16 -25.51 -8.52
N LEU A 39 21.33 -24.58 -9.47
CA LEU A 39 22.57 -24.57 -10.27
C LEU A 39 23.77 -24.10 -9.44
N LEU A 40 23.63 -23.05 -8.65
CA LEU A 40 24.64 -22.65 -7.67
C LEU A 40 24.10 -22.88 -6.25
N HIS A 41 24.84 -23.65 -5.48
CA HIS A 41 24.47 -24.00 -4.11
C HIS A 41 25.60 -23.70 -3.13
N SER A 42 25.34 -22.77 -2.19
CA SER A 42 26.24 -22.56 -1.06
C SER A 42 25.57 -23.04 0.22
N ASN A 43 26.11 -24.07 0.82
CA ASN A 43 25.61 -24.66 2.06
C ASN A 43 26.50 -24.24 3.25
N ILE A 44 26.12 -24.57 4.45
CA ILE A 44 26.67 -24.18 5.76
C ILE A 44 28.16 -23.80 5.69
N ASN A 45 28.50 -22.53 5.99
CA ASN A 45 29.83 -21.96 5.90
C ASN A 45 30.52 -22.05 4.51
N GLY A 46 29.78 -22.43 3.48
CA GLY A 46 30.27 -22.40 2.11
C GLY A 46 30.29 -20.97 1.54
N ALA A 47 31.21 -20.72 0.61
CA ALA A 47 31.21 -19.47 -0.13
C ALA A 47 31.42 -19.68 -1.63
N ILE A 48 30.56 -19.13 -2.46
CA ILE A 48 30.74 -19.05 -3.91
C ILE A 48 30.91 -17.59 -4.28
N ILE A 49 32.05 -17.26 -4.86
CA ILE A 49 32.44 -15.87 -5.16
C ILE A 49 32.75 -15.73 -6.63
N PHE A 50 32.05 -14.89 -7.32
CA PHE A 50 32.36 -14.37 -8.65
C PHE A 50 32.80 -12.91 -8.52
N ASP A 51 34.06 -12.63 -8.80
CA ASP A 51 34.65 -11.29 -8.63
C ASP A 51 35.14 -10.74 -9.96
N LYS A 52 34.73 -9.51 -10.29
CA LYS A 52 35.08 -8.81 -11.53
C LYS A 52 34.77 -9.63 -12.79
N VAL A 53 33.53 -10.05 -12.90
CA VAL A 53 32.98 -10.76 -14.06
C VAL A 53 32.39 -9.75 -15.03
N GLY A 54 32.65 -9.86 -16.34
CA GLY A 54 31.97 -8.99 -17.33
C GLY A 54 30.49 -9.32 -17.39
N LEU A 55 30.11 -10.49 -17.88
CA LEU A 55 28.72 -10.94 -17.94
C LEU A 55 28.52 -12.18 -17.09
N PHE A 56 27.51 -12.18 -16.24
CA PHE A 56 27.12 -13.33 -15.44
C PHE A 56 25.70 -13.78 -15.81
N ASN A 57 25.57 -14.97 -16.39
CA ASN A 57 24.29 -15.50 -16.82
C ASN A 57 24.02 -16.87 -16.22
N ILE A 58 22.79 -17.08 -15.75
CA ILE A 58 22.24 -18.38 -15.41
C ILE A 58 20.94 -18.58 -16.17
N THR A 59 20.75 -19.77 -16.74
CA THR A 59 19.49 -20.18 -17.35
C THR A 59 19.16 -21.61 -16.97
N THR A 60 17.98 -21.82 -16.42
CA THR A 60 17.48 -23.13 -16.02
C THR A 60 15.99 -23.27 -16.28
N GLU A 61 15.51 -24.47 -16.55
CA GLU A 61 14.08 -24.76 -16.65
C GLU A 61 13.49 -25.29 -15.35
N LYS A 62 14.23 -26.11 -14.59
CA LYS A 62 13.67 -26.88 -13.46
C LYS A 62 14.41 -26.68 -12.14
N SER A 63 15.36 -25.76 -12.07
CA SER A 63 16.21 -25.58 -10.91
C SER A 63 16.11 -24.16 -10.35
N ILE A 64 16.46 -23.99 -9.09
CA ILE A 64 16.76 -22.67 -8.52
C ILE A 64 18.06 -22.16 -9.17
N GLY A 65 18.11 -20.90 -9.56
CA GLY A 65 19.33 -20.30 -10.10
C GLY A 65 20.44 -20.22 -9.05
N LEU A 66 20.24 -19.43 -7.99
CA LEU A 66 21.13 -19.28 -6.84
C LEU A 66 20.44 -19.74 -5.57
N HIS A 67 21.07 -20.62 -4.82
CA HIS A 67 20.57 -21.11 -3.54
C HIS A 67 21.65 -20.99 -2.45
N ALA A 68 21.44 -20.10 -1.49
CA ALA A 68 22.23 -20.00 -0.29
C ALA A 68 21.48 -20.66 0.88
N GLN A 69 22.10 -21.65 1.53
CA GLN A 69 21.54 -22.38 2.68
C GLN A 69 22.57 -22.39 3.83
N GLY A 70 22.63 -21.31 4.61
CA GLY A 70 23.65 -21.12 5.64
C GLY A 70 25.03 -20.81 5.07
N GLY A 71 25.12 -20.25 3.86
CA GLY A 71 26.35 -19.89 3.18
C GLY A 71 26.27 -18.58 2.41
N LEU A 72 27.35 -18.21 1.72
CA LEU A 72 27.48 -16.98 0.95
C LEU A 72 27.51 -17.25 -0.55
N ILE A 73 26.71 -16.54 -1.33
CA ILE A 73 26.91 -16.35 -2.77
C ILE A 73 27.14 -14.85 -3.01
N TYR A 74 28.31 -14.52 -3.56
CA TYR A 74 28.69 -13.16 -3.91
C TYR A 74 28.98 -13.06 -5.40
N ILE A 75 28.39 -12.08 -6.08
CA ILE A 75 28.59 -11.81 -7.50
C ILE A 75 28.90 -10.32 -7.66
N ASP A 76 30.09 -10.01 -8.20
CA ASP A 76 30.46 -8.68 -8.69
C ASP A 76 30.68 -8.78 -10.22
N ALA A 77 29.80 -8.13 -10.99
CA ALA A 77 29.78 -8.24 -12.45
C ALA A 77 29.34 -6.94 -13.13
N ASP A 78 29.70 -6.78 -14.42
CA ASP A 78 29.20 -5.64 -15.18
C ASP A 78 27.70 -5.77 -15.49
N ALA A 79 27.21 -6.98 -15.71
CA ALA A 79 25.78 -7.27 -15.84
C ALA A 79 25.43 -8.66 -15.34
N VAL A 80 24.24 -8.85 -14.78
CA VAL A 80 23.76 -10.10 -14.22
C VAL A 80 22.39 -10.47 -14.81
N SER A 81 22.24 -11.71 -15.29
CA SER A 81 20.96 -12.26 -15.74
C SER A 81 20.76 -13.66 -15.18
N ILE A 82 19.72 -13.85 -14.39
CA ILE A 82 19.37 -15.14 -13.81
C ILE A 82 17.92 -15.46 -14.16
N LYS A 83 17.73 -16.54 -14.92
CA LYS A 83 16.41 -16.97 -15.41
C LYS A 83 16.14 -18.41 -14.99
N SER A 84 15.04 -18.59 -14.27
CA SER A 84 14.48 -19.91 -13.95
C SER A 84 13.06 -19.99 -14.50
N LYS A 85 12.67 -21.12 -15.06
CA LYS A 85 11.31 -21.30 -15.55
C LYS A 85 10.37 -21.79 -14.45
N ASP A 86 10.69 -22.89 -13.81
CA ASP A 86 9.77 -23.55 -12.87
C ASP A 86 10.07 -23.20 -11.41
N GLU A 87 11.29 -22.79 -11.09
CA GLU A 87 11.77 -22.49 -9.75
C GLU A 87 12.18 -21.03 -9.56
N ASN A 88 12.73 -20.68 -8.40
CA ASN A 88 13.16 -19.33 -8.07
C ASN A 88 14.43 -18.94 -8.83
N ALA A 89 14.58 -17.67 -9.21
CA ALA A 89 15.86 -17.18 -9.71
C ALA A 89 16.89 -17.11 -8.56
N ILE A 90 16.47 -16.59 -7.39
CA ILE A 90 17.27 -16.53 -6.16
C ILE A 90 16.45 -17.07 -4.99
N TRP A 91 17.07 -17.94 -4.19
CA TRP A 91 16.51 -18.42 -2.95
C TRP A 91 17.58 -18.46 -1.86
N ALA A 92 17.46 -17.60 -0.86
CA ALA A 92 18.27 -17.64 0.34
C ALA A 92 17.43 -18.22 1.48
N GLN A 93 17.90 -19.26 2.16
CA GLN A 93 17.12 -19.86 3.24
C GLN A 93 18.00 -20.37 4.38
N LEU A 94 17.41 -20.45 5.55
CA LEU A 94 17.87 -21.26 6.67
C LEU A 94 16.90 -22.41 6.88
N SER A 95 17.38 -23.61 6.71
CA SER A 95 16.63 -24.84 7.02
C SER A 95 17.61 -25.93 7.43
N ASN A 96 17.32 -26.60 8.55
CA ASN A 96 18.15 -27.70 9.09
C ASN A 96 19.62 -27.35 9.32
N CYS A 97 19.93 -26.10 9.64
CA CYS A 97 21.26 -25.63 9.94
C CYS A 97 21.48 -25.68 11.45
N SER A 98 22.32 -26.60 11.94
CA SER A 98 22.74 -26.59 13.35
C SER A 98 23.89 -25.59 13.52
N GLY A 99 23.57 -24.34 13.87
CA GLY A 99 24.55 -23.29 14.15
C GLY A 99 24.19 -21.92 13.61
N ASP A 100 24.89 -20.88 14.07
CA ASP A 100 24.65 -19.47 13.72
C ASP A 100 25.30 -19.10 12.37
N TYR A 101 24.81 -19.65 11.28
CA TYR A 101 25.35 -19.38 9.96
C TYR A 101 24.41 -18.53 9.12
N PRO A 102 24.80 -17.31 8.71
CA PRO A 102 23.97 -16.47 7.85
C PRO A 102 23.81 -17.09 6.46
N SER A 103 22.67 -16.88 5.85
CA SER A 103 22.38 -17.24 4.46
C SER A 103 22.36 -15.97 3.62
N ASP A 104 23.43 -15.71 2.87
CA ASP A 104 23.60 -14.47 2.16
C ASP A 104 23.69 -14.65 0.64
N VAL A 105 22.90 -13.93 -0.12
CA VAL A 105 23.10 -13.69 -1.56
C VAL A 105 23.36 -12.21 -1.77
N LYS A 106 24.54 -11.85 -2.27
CA LYS A 106 24.92 -10.48 -2.56
C LYS A 106 25.31 -10.32 -4.02
N ILE A 107 24.64 -9.45 -4.73
CA ILE A 107 24.91 -9.13 -6.12
C ILE A 107 25.22 -7.66 -6.25
N LYS A 108 26.40 -7.34 -6.78
CA LYS A 108 26.80 -6.00 -7.16
C LYS A 108 27.02 -5.95 -8.67
N SER A 109 26.42 -5.00 -9.34
CA SER A 109 26.58 -4.82 -10.79
C SER A 109 26.76 -3.35 -11.14
N SER A 110 27.70 -3.06 -12.03
CA SER A 110 27.82 -1.71 -12.61
C SER A 110 26.75 -1.42 -13.67
N GLY A 111 26.07 -2.45 -14.17
CA GLY A 111 24.96 -2.38 -15.13
C GLY A 111 23.68 -2.98 -14.56
N ASP A 112 22.97 -3.69 -15.43
CA ASP A 112 21.66 -4.23 -15.13
C ASP A 112 21.70 -5.55 -14.38
N ILE A 113 20.78 -5.73 -13.45
CA ILE A 113 20.46 -7.01 -12.80
C ILE A 113 19.06 -7.44 -13.27
N THR A 114 18.97 -8.58 -13.94
CA THR A 114 17.69 -9.16 -14.36
C THR A 114 17.49 -10.53 -13.71
N LEU A 115 16.42 -10.64 -12.93
CA LEU A 115 16.02 -11.84 -12.21
C LEU A 115 14.63 -12.25 -12.66
N GLN A 116 14.48 -13.43 -13.24
CA GLN A 116 13.21 -13.89 -13.78
C GLN A 116 12.87 -15.30 -13.31
N SER A 117 11.63 -15.49 -12.89
CA SER A 117 10.97 -16.78 -12.72
C SER A 117 9.64 -16.79 -13.44
N THR A 118 9.33 -17.89 -14.15
CA THR A 118 8.02 -18.00 -14.81
C THR A 118 6.96 -18.56 -13.88
N SER A 119 7.25 -19.61 -13.13
CA SER A 119 6.24 -20.33 -12.34
C SER A 119 6.32 -20.06 -10.85
N SER A 120 7.48 -19.67 -10.34
CA SER A 120 7.74 -19.50 -8.91
C SER A 120 8.07 -18.05 -8.54
N THR A 121 8.44 -17.82 -7.29
CA THR A 121 8.94 -16.53 -6.79
C THR A 121 10.26 -16.18 -7.47
N ALA A 122 10.44 -14.93 -7.88
CA ALA A 122 11.71 -14.55 -8.51
C ALA A 122 12.82 -14.46 -7.48
N VAL A 123 12.62 -13.79 -6.35
CA VAL A 123 13.60 -13.61 -5.28
C VAL A 123 12.99 -13.93 -3.94
N GLY A 124 13.57 -14.87 -3.21
CA GLY A 124 13.09 -15.26 -1.89
C GLY A 124 14.19 -15.24 -0.82
N ALA A 125 13.79 -14.80 0.37
CA ALA A 125 14.54 -14.92 1.62
C ALA A 125 13.63 -15.56 2.67
N ALA A 126 13.99 -16.73 3.18
CA ALA A 126 13.15 -17.49 4.11
C ALA A 126 13.95 -18.07 5.28
N ASN A 127 13.45 -17.89 6.49
CA ASN A 127 13.95 -18.61 7.66
C ASN A 127 12.94 -19.69 8.06
N MET A 128 13.33 -20.94 7.92
CA MET A 128 12.53 -22.12 8.23
C MET A 128 13.06 -22.91 9.43
N ASP A 129 14.15 -22.47 10.09
CA ASP A 129 14.78 -23.20 11.18
C ASP A 129 14.24 -22.76 12.54
N SER A 130 13.62 -23.69 13.26
CA SER A 130 13.03 -23.45 14.59
C SER A 130 14.04 -23.34 15.73
N ASN A 131 15.28 -23.73 15.49
CA ASN A 131 16.27 -23.90 16.55
C ASN A 131 17.25 -22.74 16.67
N VAL A 132 17.14 -21.73 15.79
CA VAL A 132 18.13 -20.64 15.69
C VAL A 132 17.46 -19.29 15.84
N THR A 133 17.81 -18.56 16.90
CA THR A 133 17.12 -17.36 17.33
C THR A 133 17.65 -16.05 16.75
N ASP A 134 18.88 -16.01 16.17
CA ASP A 134 19.51 -14.75 15.72
C ASP A 134 20.02 -14.78 14.30
N ASN A 135 19.69 -15.79 13.54
CA ASN A 135 20.22 -15.97 12.19
C ASN A 135 19.56 -15.01 11.18
N LYS A 136 20.40 -14.54 10.27
CA LYS A 136 20.00 -13.63 9.18
C LYS A 136 19.98 -14.38 7.86
N VAL A 137 18.91 -14.15 7.11
CA VAL A 137 18.81 -14.48 5.70
C VAL A 137 18.75 -13.19 4.92
N THR A 138 19.74 -12.95 4.05
CA THR A 138 19.83 -11.69 3.32
C THR A 138 19.94 -11.91 1.83
N VAL A 139 19.17 -11.15 1.06
CA VAL A 139 19.39 -10.92 -0.37
C VAL A 139 19.65 -9.43 -0.56
N ASP A 140 20.84 -9.05 -1.00
CA ASP A 140 21.27 -7.67 -1.24
C ASP A 140 21.67 -7.50 -2.71
N LEU A 141 20.94 -6.66 -3.42
CA LEU A 141 21.10 -6.39 -4.85
C LEU A 141 21.43 -4.91 -5.06
N GLN A 142 22.58 -4.65 -5.67
CA GLN A 142 23.03 -3.30 -6.00
C GLN A 142 23.38 -3.23 -7.49
N GLY A 143 22.77 -2.33 -8.24
CA GLY A 143 22.98 -2.22 -9.68
C GLY A 143 22.50 -0.91 -10.27
N LYS A 144 22.81 -0.70 -11.57
CA LYS A 144 22.30 0.46 -12.28
C LYS A 144 20.78 0.40 -12.42
N ASN A 145 20.29 -0.71 -12.95
CA ASN A 145 18.87 -1.02 -12.99
C ASN A 145 18.64 -2.42 -12.44
N ILE A 146 17.53 -2.63 -11.73
CA ILE A 146 17.15 -3.92 -11.17
C ILE A 146 15.77 -4.32 -11.68
N TYR A 147 15.69 -5.44 -12.41
CA TYR A 147 14.47 -6.00 -12.96
C TYR A 147 14.17 -7.33 -12.28
N VAL A 148 13.03 -7.41 -11.58
CA VAL A 148 12.55 -8.63 -10.94
C VAL A 148 11.22 -9.02 -11.57
N ILE A 149 11.17 -10.17 -12.21
CA ILE A 149 10.02 -10.64 -12.96
C ILE A 149 9.60 -12.02 -12.45
N SER A 150 8.36 -12.13 -11.98
CA SER A 150 7.71 -13.40 -11.68
C SER A 150 6.37 -13.46 -12.42
N GLU A 151 6.27 -14.31 -13.46
CA GLU A 151 5.09 -14.27 -14.32
C GLU A 151 3.82 -14.78 -13.64
N LYS A 152 3.92 -15.79 -12.76
CA LYS A 152 2.76 -16.43 -12.13
C LYS A 152 2.72 -16.33 -10.59
N SER A 153 3.79 -15.88 -9.96
CA SER A 153 3.91 -15.88 -8.51
C SER A 153 4.34 -14.50 -7.96
N THR A 154 5.12 -14.49 -6.89
CA THR A 154 5.57 -13.30 -6.16
C THR A 154 6.91 -12.81 -6.68
N GLY A 155 7.10 -11.50 -6.81
CA GLY A 155 8.37 -10.90 -7.20
C GLY A 155 9.41 -11.05 -6.10
N LEU A 156 9.19 -10.40 -4.94
CA LEU A 156 10.03 -10.47 -3.75
C LEU A 156 9.27 -11.14 -2.61
N LEU A 157 9.82 -12.20 -2.04
CA LEU A 157 9.26 -12.90 -0.88
C LEU A 157 10.24 -12.86 0.29
N SER A 158 9.93 -12.10 1.34
CA SER A 158 10.63 -12.14 2.62
C SER A 158 9.71 -12.79 3.65
N ASN A 159 10.08 -13.99 4.12
CA ASN A 159 9.22 -14.75 5.02
C ASN A 159 10.02 -15.38 6.15
N ASP A 160 9.74 -14.97 7.36
CA ASP A 160 10.29 -15.61 8.55
C ASP A 160 9.23 -16.49 9.21
N PHE A 161 9.43 -17.80 9.13
CA PHE A 161 8.55 -18.78 9.78
C PHE A 161 8.89 -19.03 11.24
N GLN A 162 9.98 -18.46 11.76
CA GLN A 162 10.51 -18.77 13.08
C GLN A 162 10.86 -17.50 13.88
N THR A 163 12.09 -17.38 14.39
CA THR A 163 12.52 -16.32 15.30
C THR A 163 13.70 -15.50 14.80
N GLY A 164 14.06 -15.65 13.52
CA GLY A 164 15.22 -14.98 12.93
C GLY A 164 14.86 -13.67 12.22
N LYS A 165 15.72 -13.30 11.28
CA LYS A 165 15.55 -12.10 10.46
C LYS A 165 15.71 -12.42 8.99
N THR A 166 14.73 -12.09 8.18
CA THR A 166 14.81 -12.17 6.73
C THR A 166 14.86 -10.78 6.12
N SER A 167 15.69 -10.58 5.12
CA SER A 167 15.94 -9.26 4.55
C SER A 167 16.13 -9.34 3.05
N ILE A 168 15.40 -8.53 2.29
CA ILE A 168 15.64 -8.30 0.85
C ILE A 168 15.85 -6.81 0.65
N ILE A 169 17.00 -6.43 0.09
CA ILE A 169 17.41 -5.05 -0.13
C ILE A 169 17.73 -4.87 -1.61
N LEU A 170 17.06 -3.94 -2.25
CA LEU A 170 17.31 -3.54 -3.63
C LEU A 170 17.72 -2.07 -3.65
N ASN A 171 18.90 -1.79 -4.17
CA ASN A 171 19.42 -0.44 -4.36
C ASN A 171 19.84 -0.26 -5.83
N ALA A 172 19.12 0.57 -6.58
CA ALA A 172 19.45 0.88 -7.95
C ALA A 172 19.89 2.34 -8.11
N ASP A 173 20.91 2.58 -8.96
CA ASP A 173 21.30 3.94 -9.29
C ASP A 173 20.20 4.66 -10.08
N ASP A 174 19.48 3.94 -10.95
CA ASP A 174 18.45 4.50 -11.80
C ASP A 174 17.05 3.92 -11.50
N VAL A 175 16.79 2.66 -11.85
CA VAL A 175 15.43 2.08 -11.88
C VAL A 175 15.33 0.75 -11.16
N VAL A 176 14.28 0.58 -10.35
CA VAL A 176 13.80 -0.72 -9.91
C VAL A 176 12.45 -1.02 -10.54
N ASN A 177 12.34 -2.17 -11.20
CA ASN A 177 11.10 -2.63 -11.81
C ASN A 177 10.77 -4.05 -11.32
N ILE A 178 9.69 -4.18 -10.56
CA ILE A 178 9.19 -5.46 -10.04
C ILE A 178 7.85 -5.74 -10.69
N LYS A 179 7.76 -6.85 -11.44
CA LYS A 179 6.53 -7.29 -12.08
C LYS A 179 6.20 -8.72 -11.66
N ALA A 180 5.01 -8.90 -11.09
CA ALA A 180 4.60 -10.18 -10.54
C ALA A 180 3.17 -10.57 -10.93
N GLY A 181 2.95 -11.86 -11.16
CA GLY A 181 1.63 -12.42 -11.45
C GLY A 181 0.74 -12.53 -10.21
N LYS A 182 1.30 -12.42 -9.02
CA LYS A 182 0.54 -12.44 -7.76
C LYS A 182 0.85 -11.21 -6.91
N ASN A 183 1.93 -11.24 -6.13
CA ASN A 183 2.35 -10.11 -5.31
C ASN A 183 3.66 -9.54 -5.82
N GLY A 184 3.77 -8.21 -5.97
CA GLY A 184 5.04 -7.55 -6.26
C GLY A 184 6.03 -7.82 -5.13
N ILE A 185 5.64 -7.44 -3.91
CA ILE A 185 6.37 -7.70 -2.66
C ILE A 185 5.42 -8.40 -1.69
N TYR A 186 5.91 -9.47 -1.07
CA TYR A 186 5.26 -10.14 0.05
C TYR A 186 6.25 -10.28 1.19
N ALA A 187 5.98 -9.60 2.29
CA ALA A 187 6.76 -9.71 3.52
C ALA A 187 5.83 -10.13 4.65
N ALA A 188 6.13 -11.21 5.33
CA ALA A 188 5.31 -11.68 6.45
C ALA A 188 6.12 -12.55 7.40
N ASN A 189 5.67 -12.59 8.65
CA ASN A 189 6.14 -13.57 9.62
C ASN A 189 5.05 -14.61 9.88
N GLY A 190 5.42 -15.87 9.83
CA GLY A 190 4.47 -16.98 10.01
C GLY A 190 4.08 -17.28 11.46
N ARG A 191 4.82 -16.77 12.48
CA ARG A 191 4.64 -17.16 13.90
C ARG A 191 4.89 -16.05 14.94
N ASP A 192 4.69 -14.79 14.61
CA ASP A 192 4.73 -13.64 15.55
C ASP A 192 6.07 -13.37 16.29
N LYS A 193 7.20 -13.95 15.87
CA LYS A 193 8.47 -13.83 16.60
C LYS A 193 9.68 -13.39 15.77
N GLY A 194 9.62 -13.42 14.44
CA GLY A 194 10.73 -13.03 13.58
C GLY A 194 10.45 -11.72 12.84
N ASP A 195 11.45 -11.18 12.18
CA ASP A 195 11.37 -9.94 11.44
C ASP A 195 11.52 -10.21 9.93
N ALA A 196 10.50 -9.87 9.14
CA ALA A 196 10.60 -9.87 7.68
C ALA A 196 10.79 -8.42 7.18
N PHE A 197 11.87 -8.17 6.46
CA PHE A 197 12.23 -6.84 5.99
C PHE A 197 12.40 -6.80 4.47
N VAL A 198 11.83 -5.79 3.81
CA VAL A 198 12.09 -5.48 2.40
C VAL A 198 12.35 -3.99 2.26
N SER A 199 13.46 -3.61 1.61
CA SER A 199 13.77 -2.24 1.22
C SER A 199 14.00 -2.15 -0.28
N VAL A 200 13.37 -1.17 -0.92
CA VAL A 200 13.54 -0.90 -2.35
C VAL A 200 13.80 0.58 -2.53
N ASP A 201 14.99 0.91 -2.97
CA ASP A 201 15.42 2.27 -3.28
C ASP A 201 15.95 2.39 -4.70
N ALA A 202 15.75 3.55 -5.33
CA ALA A 202 16.28 3.88 -6.65
C ALA A 202 16.52 5.39 -6.77
N GLY A 203 17.43 5.76 -7.69
CA GLY A 203 17.74 7.17 -7.95
C GLY A 203 16.68 7.90 -8.79
N LYS A 204 15.92 7.19 -9.64
CA LYS A 204 14.97 7.82 -10.55
C LYS A 204 13.55 7.26 -10.45
N GLU A 205 13.38 5.93 -10.52
CA GLU A 205 12.06 5.33 -10.68
C GLU A 205 11.95 3.98 -9.99
N ILE A 206 10.82 3.75 -9.31
CA ILE A 206 10.46 2.46 -8.72
C ILE A 206 9.07 2.09 -9.23
N ASN A 207 8.98 0.98 -9.96
CA ASN A 207 7.71 0.42 -10.44
C ASN A 207 7.49 -0.95 -9.82
N ILE A 208 6.39 -1.10 -9.09
CA ILE A 208 6.01 -2.38 -8.49
C ILE A 208 4.61 -2.75 -8.95
N THR A 209 4.51 -3.86 -9.66
CA THR A 209 3.25 -4.39 -10.15
C THR A 209 3.01 -5.79 -9.60
N GLY A 210 1.85 -5.98 -8.98
CA GLY A 210 1.34 -7.29 -8.60
C GLY A 210 -0.15 -7.39 -8.94
N VAL A 211 -0.57 -8.50 -9.53
CA VAL A 211 -1.97 -8.69 -9.94
C VAL A 211 -2.91 -8.66 -8.72
N GLN A 212 -2.49 -9.25 -7.62
CA GLN A 212 -3.24 -9.23 -6.36
C GLN A 212 -2.82 -8.04 -5.50
N ASN A 213 -1.54 -7.94 -5.13
CA ASN A 213 -1.00 -6.85 -4.34
C ASN A 213 0.30 -6.34 -4.96
N ALA A 214 0.46 -5.03 -5.05
CA ALA A 214 1.78 -4.45 -5.28
C ALA A 214 2.68 -4.72 -4.07
N ILE A 215 2.15 -4.51 -2.85
CA ILE A 215 2.84 -4.72 -1.58
C ILE A 215 1.90 -5.37 -0.58
N TYR A 216 2.38 -6.43 0.07
CA TYR A 216 1.75 -7.02 1.24
C TYR A 216 2.76 -7.09 2.39
N ALA A 217 2.43 -6.51 3.52
CA ALA A 217 3.16 -6.62 4.78
C ALA A 217 2.25 -7.24 5.85
N GLY A 218 2.56 -8.43 6.28
CA GLY A 218 1.86 -9.17 7.35
C GLY A 218 2.57 -9.02 8.70
N SER A 219 2.27 -9.91 9.64
CA SER A 219 2.78 -9.89 11.02
C SER A 219 4.27 -9.57 11.10
N ASN A 220 4.61 -8.54 11.89
CA ASN A 220 5.98 -8.09 12.16
C ASN A 220 6.86 -7.85 10.93
N ALA A 221 6.25 -7.61 9.77
CA ALA A 221 6.98 -7.27 8.56
C ALA A 221 7.14 -5.75 8.43
N LEU A 222 8.27 -5.33 7.89
CA LEU A 222 8.54 -3.94 7.52
C LEU A 222 8.92 -3.86 6.04
N VAL A 223 8.14 -3.12 5.27
CA VAL A 223 8.42 -2.81 3.86
C VAL A 223 8.69 -1.32 3.71
N LYS A 224 9.85 -0.96 3.17
CA LYS A 224 10.22 0.42 2.87
C LYS A 224 10.40 0.60 1.36
N ILE A 225 9.73 1.59 0.80
CA ILE A 225 9.84 1.94 -0.61
C ILE A 225 10.26 3.39 -0.73
N ASN A 226 11.38 3.61 -1.42
CA ASN A 226 11.95 4.93 -1.66
C ASN A 226 12.27 5.69 -0.35
N ASP A 227 12.89 5.00 0.61
CA ASP A 227 13.20 5.61 1.92
C ASP A 227 14.13 6.84 1.78
N MET A 228 15.00 6.84 0.77
CA MET A 228 15.82 8.00 0.40
C MET A 228 15.00 9.15 -0.22
N GLY A 229 13.79 8.89 -0.72
CA GLY A 229 12.87 9.92 -1.23
C GLY A 229 13.26 10.50 -2.61
N MET A 230 14.15 9.88 -3.37
CA MET A 230 14.66 10.42 -4.63
C MET A 230 13.84 9.98 -5.85
N ALA A 231 13.33 8.77 -5.83
CA ALA A 231 12.63 8.19 -6.98
C ALA A 231 11.17 8.63 -7.06
N LYS A 232 10.59 8.54 -8.27
CA LYS A 232 9.14 8.45 -8.46
C LYS A 232 8.70 7.02 -8.26
N VAL A 233 7.62 6.82 -7.51
CA VAL A 233 7.10 5.49 -7.20
C VAL A 233 5.76 5.26 -7.88
N SER A 234 5.60 4.10 -8.52
CA SER A 234 4.35 3.63 -9.10
C SER A 234 4.03 2.23 -8.59
N LEU A 235 2.89 2.09 -7.91
CA LEU A 235 2.44 0.83 -7.33
C LEU A 235 1.14 0.40 -8.03
N THR A 236 1.16 -0.68 -8.76
CA THR A 236 -0.01 -1.25 -9.44
C THR A 236 -0.45 -2.53 -8.75
N GLY A 237 -1.65 -2.54 -8.23
CA GLY A 237 -2.20 -3.56 -7.32
C GLY A 237 -2.47 -2.96 -5.93
N ASN A 238 -3.03 -3.76 -5.03
CA ASN A 238 -3.34 -3.28 -3.68
C ASN A 238 -2.07 -3.12 -2.85
N VAL A 239 -2.11 -2.19 -1.90
CA VAL A 239 -1.11 -2.03 -0.83
C VAL A 239 -1.76 -2.44 0.48
N VAL A 240 -1.24 -3.48 1.12
CA VAL A 240 -1.89 -4.13 2.27
C VAL A 240 -0.93 -4.23 3.44
N ALA A 241 -1.29 -3.64 4.59
CA ALA A 241 -0.62 -3.80 5.87
C ALA A 241 -1.59 -4.47 6.86
N GLU A 242 -1.29 -5.67 7.30
CA GLU A 242 -2.16 -6.48 8.16
C GLU A 242 -1.41 -6.98 9.40
N ASN A 243 -2.15 -7.17 10.51
CA ASN A 243 -1.66 -7.88 11.71
C ASN A 243 -0.30 -7.39 12.23
N GLY A 244 -0.12 -6.07 12.35
CA GLY A 244 1.13 -5.45 12.82
C GLY A 244 2.18 -5.24 11.73
N GLY A 245 1.91 -5.61 10.48
CA GLY A 245 2.76 -5.29 9.34
C GLY A 245 2.88 -3.78 9.12
N GLN A 246 4.05 -3.32 8.69
CA GLN A 246 4.35 -1.91 8.49
C GLN A 246 4.81 -1.64 7.06
N ILE A 247 4.27 -0.59 6.47
CA ILE A 247 4.65 -0.13 5.13
C ILE A 247 4.98 1.36 5.19
N ILE A 248 6.14 1.73 4.66
CA ILE A 248 6.59 3.11 4.51
C ILE A 248 6.82 3.38 3.03
N VAL A 249 6.14 4.38 2.47
CA VAL A 249 6.28 4.76 1.05
C VAL A 249 6.47 6.26 0.93
N LYS A 250 7.44 6.69 0.12
CA LYS A 250 7.64 8.11 -0.19
C LYS A 250 7.50 8.38 -1.69
N ASN A 251 6.89 9.52 -2.04
CA ASN A 251 6.74 10.07 -3.40
C ASN A 251 6.03 9.10 -4.37
N ALA A 252 4.89 8.54 -3.97
CA ALA A 252 4.12 7.66 -4.82
C ALA A 252 3.07 8.43 -5.65
N ASP A 253 3.32 8.52 -6.94
CA ASP A 253 2.42 9.18 -7.90
C ASP A 253 1.17 8.33 -8.21
N LYS A 254 1.25 7.03 -8.00
CA LYS A 254 0.14 6.10 -8.23
C LYS A 254 0.21 4.93 -7.27
N ILE A 255 -0.87 4.75 -6.53
CA ILE A 255 -1.12 3.57 -5.68
C ILE A 255 -2.51 3.03 -6.07
N GLY A 256 -2.71 1.72 -6.05
CA GLY A 256 -4.02 1.09 -6.12
C GLY A 256 -4.81 1.31 -4.82
N ALA A 257 -5.65 0.37 -4.41
CA ALA A 257 -6.30 0.47 -3.10
C ALA A 257 -5.31 0.26 -1.95
N LEU A 258 -5.50 1.01 -0.86
CA LEU A 258 -4.75 0.86 0.39
C LEU A 258 -5.65 0.19 1.44
N LYS A 259 -5.19 -0.93 1.99
CA LYS A 259 -5.82 -1.61 3.13
C LYS A 259 -4.86 -1.65 4.32
N VAL A 260 -5.31 -1.14 5.47
CA VAL A 260 -4.57 -1.18 6.73
C VAL A 260 -5.46 -1.86 7.79
N ASP A 261 -5.20 -3.12 8.06
CA ASP A 261 -6.02 -3.99 8.90
C ASP A 261 -5.19 -4.50 10.10
N GLY A 262 -5.21 -3.77 11.19
CA GLY A 262 -4.33 -4.03 12.33
C GLY A 262 -2.84 -3.77 12.05
N GLY A 263 -2.50 -3.14 10.94
CA GLY A 263 -1.15 -2.78 10.54
C GLY A 263 -0.87 -1.28 10.61
N ILE A 264 0.28 -0.85 10.08
CA ILE A 264 0.70 0.54 10.01
C ILE A 264 1.10 0.90 8.58
N TYR A 265 0.59 2.01 8.09
CA TYR A 265 0.99 2.62 6.83
C TYR A 265 1.46 4.05 7.06
N ASN A 266 2.65 4.39 6.59
CA ASN A 266 3.18 5.75 6.57
C ASN A 266 3.49 6.16 5.12
N GLY A 267 2.74 7.12 4.61
CA GLY A 267 2.88 7.63 3.25
C GLY A 267 3.31 9.09 3.25
N ASN A 268 4.28 9.45 2.41
CA ASN A 268 4.72 10.83 2.23
C ASN A 268 4.59 11.22 0.75
N ASN A 269 3.87 12.29 0.44
CA ASN A 269 3.52 12.72 -0.93
C ASN A 269 2.84 11.60 -1.72
N ILE A 270 1.62 11.26 -1.36
CA ILE A 270 0.92 10.09 -1.87
C ILE A 270 -0.27 10.48 -2.75
N SER A 271 -0.38 9.85 -3.92
CA SER A 271 -1.57 9.91 -4.77
C SER A 271 -2.16 8.51 -4.96
N ILE A 272 -3.38 8.30 -4.47
CA ILE A 272 -4.16 7.07 -4.65
C ILE A 272 -5.21 7.35 -5.71
N LYS A 273 -5.10 6.71 -6.87
CA LYS A 273 -6.07 6.80 -7.97
C LYS A 273 -6.69 5.44 -8.21
N TYR A 274 -7.91 5.30 -7.78
CA TYR A 274 -8.58 4.02 -7.75
C TYR A 274 -9.86 4.03 -8.59
N SER A 275 -9.95 3.09 -9.52
CA SER A 275 -11.18 2.81 -10.26
C SER A 275 -11.72 1.49 -9.75
N ALA A 276 -12.77 1.54 -8.92
CA ALA A 276 -13.38 0.35 -8.32
C ALA A 276 -14.05 -0.53 -9.39
N PRO A 277 -13.45 -1.67 -9.79
CA PRO A 277 -13.97 -2.47 -10.89
C PRO A 277 -14.96 -3.55 -10.46
N THR A 278 -15.06 -3.85 -9.16
CA THR A 278 -15.86 -4.96 -8.63
C THR A 278 -16.69 -4.59 -7.41
N LEU A 279 -17.65 -5.44 -7.06
CA LEU A 279 -18.54 -5.29 -5.90
C LEU A 279 -17.79 -5.26 -4.56
N ASP A 280 -16.69 -5.94 -4.43
CA ASP A 280 -15.95 -6.08 -3.16
C ASP A 280 -14.94 -4.95 -2.95
N ASP A 281 -14.49 -4.29 -4.04
CA ASP A 281 -13.46 -3.26 -4.01
C ASP A 281 -14.06 -1.85 -4.14
N ARG A 282 -14.75 -1.37 -3.08
CA ARG A 282 -15.45 -0.08 -3.09
C ARG A 282 -14.66 1.07 -2.48
N THR A 283 -13.51 0.78 -1.89
CA THR A 283 -12.82 1.72 -1.00
C THR A 283 -11.40 1.96 -1.46
N ALA A 284 -11.01 3.22 -1.63
CA ALA A 284 -9.63 3.57 -1.97
C ALA A 284 -8.70 3.41 -0.77
N VAL A 285 -9.12 3.85 0.43
CA VAL A 285 -8.36 3.69 1.68
C VAL A 285 -9.26 3.06 2.74
N TYR A 286 -8.90 1.87 3.19
CA TYR A 286 -9.57 1.14 4.26
C TYR A 286 -8.65 1.00 5.48
N VAL A 287 -9.14 1.40 6.67
CA VAL A 287 -8.39 1.29 7.93
C VAL A 287 -9.27 0.66 9.00
N ALA A 288 -8.83 -0.45 9.57
CA ALA A 288 -9.61 -1.23 10.53
C ALA A 288 -8.75 -1.91 11.60
N ASN A 289 -9.42 -2.49 12.60
CA ASN A 289 -8.83 -3.35 13.63
C ASN A 289 -7.62 -2.72 14.34
N ASN A 290 -7.78 -1.45 14.77
CA ASN A 290 -6.72 -0.61 15.36
C ASN A 290 -5.55 -0.33 14.39
N GLY A 291 -5.73 -0.50 13.10
CA GLY A 291 -4.76 -0.09 12.09
C GLY A 291 -4.56 1.42 12.08
N LEU A 292 -3.37 1.85 11.68
CA LEU A 292 -3.00 3.27 11.59
C LEU A 292 -2.52 3.59 10.16
N ALA A 293 -3.14 4.56 9.51
CA ALA A 293 -2.64 5.15 8.28
C ALA A 293 -2.26 6.62 8.51
N VAL A 294 -1.03 6.99 8.18
CA VAL A 294 -0.51 8.36 8.29
C VAL A 294 -0.11 8.85 6.91
N PHE A 295 -0.55 10.04 6.56
CA PHE A 295 -0.25 10.71 5.28
C PHE A 295 0.44 12.04 5.54
N ASP A 296 1.73 12.13 5.18
CA ASP A 296 2.59 13.28 5.38
C ASP A 296 3.01 13.93 4.05
N GLY A 297 3.77 15.02 4.14
CA GLY A 297 4.41 15.69 3.01
C GLY A 297 3.67 16.92 2.51
N ASP A 298 3.84 17.25 1.23
CA ASP A 298 3.22 18.43 0.65
C ASP A 298 1.79 18.15 0.20
N LYS A 299 1.54 16.96 -0.39
CA LYS A 299 0.21 16.60 -0.91
C LYS A 299 -0.16 15.15 -0.67
N THR A 300 -1.39 14.94 -0.22
CA THR A 300 -2.10 13.66 -0.26
C THR A 300 -3.32 13.79 -1.14
N GLU A 301 -3.46 12.91 -2.11
CA GLU A 301 -4.58 12.89 -3.05
C GLU A 301 -5.20 11.49 -3.10
N ILE A 302 -6.49 11.39 -2.80
CA ILE A 302 -7.26 10.15 -2.84
C ILE A 302 -8.42 10.37 -3.81
N ILE A 303 -8.31 9.79 -5.00
CA ILE A 303 -9.31 9.91 -6.07
C ILE A 303 -9.91 8.54 -6.34
N ILE A 304 -11.23 8.46 -6.28
CA ILE A 304 -11.98 7.29 -6.69
C ILE A 304 -12.98 7.66 -7.78
N ASN A 305 -12.92 6.96 -8.89
CA ASN A 305 -13.88 7.03 -9.99
C ASN A 305 -14.56 5.66 -10.11
N SER A 306 -15.73 5.52 -9.49
CA SER A 306 -16.50 4.27 -9.56
C SER A 306 -17.42 4.28 -10.78
N GLN A 307 -17.24 3.29 -11.64
CA GLN A 307 -18.12 3.00 -12.78
C GLN A 307 -19.13 1.88 -12.44
N SER A 308 -19.05 1.34 -11.22
CA SER A 308 -19.85 0.21 -10.78
C SER A 308 -21.04 0.64 -9.93
N GLU A 309 -22.04 -0.25 -9.82
CA GLU A 309 -23.26 -0.07 -9.03
C GLU A 309 -23.07 -0.01 -7.50
N ASN A 310 -21.84 0.23 -7.02
CA ASN A 310 -21.49 0.08 -5.61
C ASN A 310 -21.24 1.42 -4.92
N ASP A 311 -21.43 1.44 -3.59
CA ASP A 311 -21.19 2.60 -2.74
C ASP A 311 -19.69 2.97 -2.73
N PRO A 312 -19.21 3.91 -3.56
CA PRO A 312 -17.79 4.26 -3.55
C PRO A 312 -17.43 4.99 -2.25
N ARG A 313 -16.25 4.66 -1.72
CA ARG A 313 -15.72 5.28 -0.50
C ARG A 313 -14.30 5.75 -0.74
N GLY A 314 -14.06 7.04 -0.56
CA GLY A 314 -12.71 7.57 -0.61
C GLY A 314 -11.88 6.99 0.53
N VAL A 315 -12.31 7.23 1.78
CA VAL A 315 -11.69 6.72 3.00
C VAL A 315 -12.75 6.07 3.88
N TRP A 316 -12.49 4.86 4.31
CA TRP A 316 -13.33 4.12 5.24
C TRP A 316 -12.52 3.68 6.46
N VAL A 317 -12.92 4.17 7.65
CA VAL A 317 -12.29 3.84 8.92
C VAL A 317 -13.31 3.14 9.83
N THR A 318 -12.94 2.00 10.38
CA THR A 318 -13.84 1.18 11.20
C THR A 318 -13.08 0.40 12.28
N SER A 319 -13.79 -0.16 13.23
CA SER A 319 -13.23 -1.10 14.23
C SER A 319 -11.99 -0.58 14.95
N GLY A 320 -12.02 0.67 15.43
CA GLY A 320 -10.91 1.32 16.14
C GLY A 320 -9.76 1.77 15.23
N GLY A 321 -9.90 1.66 13.90
CA GLY A 321 -8.90 2.16 12.96
C GLY A 321 -8.70 3.67 13.09
N LYS A 322 -7.51 4.15 12.70
CA LYS A 322 -7.14 5.56 12.78
C LYS A 322 -6.49 6.02 11.49
N VAL A 323 -6.89 7.19 11.00
CA VAL A 323 -6.22 7.87 9.88
C VAL A 323 -5.79 9.28 10.28
N GLU A 324 -4.56 9.66 9.93
CA GLU A 324 -4.00 10.99 10.14
C GLU A 324 -3.55 11.59 8.80
N PHE A 325 -4.04 12.79 8.51
CA PHE A 325 -3.66 13.58 7.34
C PHE A 325 -2.85 14.79 7.80
N ASN A 326 -1.54 14.70 7.68
CA ASN A 326 -0.59 15.75 8.07
C ASN A 326 -0.03 16.49 6.85
N ALA A 327 -0.30 16.02 5.63
CA ALA A 327 0.14 16.68 4.40
C ALA A 327 -0.40 18.12 4.32
N LYS A 328 0.39 19.04 3.75
CA LYS A 328 -0.04 20.45 3.58
C LYS A 328 -1.37 20.55 2.84
N GLU A 329 -1.54 19.75 1.80
CA GLU A 329 -2.81 19.65 1.06
C GLU A 329 -3.34 18.22 1.13
N THR A 330 -4.58 18.05 1.55
CA THR A 330 -5.31 16.79 1.49
C THR A 330 -6.52 16.92 0.60
N VAL A 331 -6.61 16.11 -0.44
CA VAL A 331 -7.76 16.03 -1.34
C VAL A 331 -8.33 14.61 -1.34
N ILE A 332 -9.60 14.48 -0.98
CA ILE A 332 -10.37 13.25 -1.11
C ILE A 332 -11.48 13.56 -2.11
N ASP A 333 -11.44 12.95 -3.29
CA ASP A 333 -12.40 13.21 -4.38
C ASP A 333 -13.04 11.90 -4.83
N VAL A 334 -14.34 11.80 -4.62
CA VAL A 334 -15.12 10.61 -4.92
C VAL A 334 -16.14 10.93 -6.00
N THR A 335 -16.08 10.20 -7.10
CA THR A 335 -17.06 10.27 -8.16
C THR A 335 -17.68 8.88 -8.38
N GLY A 336 -18.97 8.77 -8.25
CA GLY A 336 -19.75 7.58 -8.59
C GLY A 336 -20.57 7.84 -9.86
N VAL A 337 -20.33 7.06 -10.91
CA VAL A 337 -21.01 7.19 -12.19
C VAL A 337 -21.67 5.85 -12.55
N GLY A 338 -22.99 5.84 -12.56
CA GLY A 338 -23.79 4.70 -13.01
C GLY A 338 -24.09 3.64 -11.95
N GLY A 339 -25.23 2.97 -12.10
CA GLY A 339 -25.66 1.81 -11.33
C GLY A 339 -26.67 2.05 -10.23
N SER A 340 -26.93 1.02 -9.43
CA SER A 340 -27.99 0.96 -8.42
C SER A 340 -27.51 1.26 -7.00
N SER A 341 -26.30 1.77 -6.78
CA SER A 341 -25.78 2.05 -5.44
C SER A 341 -26.52 3.21 -4.76
N LYS A 342 -26.77 3.05 -3.49
CA LYS A 342 -27.63 3.99 -2.74
C LYS A 342 -26.87 5.16 -2.11
N TRP A 343 -25.54 5.05 -1.95
CA TRP A 343 -24.74 5.99 -1.16
C TRP A 343 -23.32 6.07 -1.72
N GLY A 344 -22.76 7.28 -1.75
CA GLY A 344 -21.33 7.47 -1.95
C GLY A 344 -20.75 8.28 -0.79
N PHE A 345 -19.52 8.00 -0.40
CA PHE A 345 -18.87 8.60 0.75
C PHE A 345 -17.48 9.16 0.40
N GLY A 346 -17.22 10.40 0.75
CA GLY A 346 -15.86 10.94 0.76
C GLY A 346 -15.06 10.32 1.91
N LEU A 347 -15.55 10.52 3.14
CA LEU A 347 -14.98 9.97 4.37
C LEU A 347 -16.11 9.31 5.16
N LEU A 348 -15.95 8.01 5.45
CA LEU A 348 -16.91 7.24 6.25
C LEU A 348 -16.20 6.64 7.47
N LEU A 349 -16.65 7.01 8.66
CA LEU A 349 -16.26 6.38 9.92
C LEU A 349 -17.45 5.63 10.49
N ASN A 350 -17.30 4.32 10.71
CA ASN A 350 -18.35 3.49 11.30
C ASN A 350 -17.78 2.30 12.08
N GLY A 351 -18.66 1.46 12.62
CA GLY A 351 -18.32 0.24 13.36
C GLY A 351 -18.73 0.30 14.81
N THR A 352 -18.74 -0.84 15.50
CA THR A 352 -19.15 -0.95 16.89
C THR A 352 -18.24 -0.20 17.87
N VAL A 353 -16.97 -0.07 17.55
CA VAL A 353 -15.96 0.68 18.34
C VAL A 353 -15.68 2.06 17.74
N GLY A 354 -16.27 2.35 16.55
CA GLY A 354 -16.00 3.58 15.84
C GLY A 354 -14.63 3.59 15.14
N GLY A 355 -14.24 4.76 14.67
CA GLY A 355 -12.95 5.05 14.04
C GLY A 355 -12.53 6.49 14.30
N SER A 356 -11.31 6.84 13.99
CA SER A 356 -10.78 8.20 14.16
C SER A 356 -10.16 8.73 12.89
N ALA A 357 -10.46 9.98 12.53
CA ALA A 357 -9.80 10.70 11.44
C ALA A 357 -9.35 12.08 11.92
N VAL A 358 -8.08 12.42 11.70
CA VAL A 358 -7.49 13.69 12.12
C VAL A 358 -6.83 14.38 10.92
N PHE A 359 -7.14 15.65 10.72
CA PHE A 359 -6.56 16.49 9.68
C PHE A 359 -5.71 17.59 10.32
N ASN A 360 -4.38 17.53 10.16
CA ASN A 360 -3.42 18.44 10.79
C ASN A 360 -2.68 19.34 9.79
N GLY A 361 -2.82 19.12 8.47
CA GLY A 361 -2.10 19.86 7.42
C GLY A 361 -2.52 21.34 7.31
N GLN A 362 -2.48 21.89 6.09
CA GLN A 362 -2.96 23.25 5.84
C GLN A 362 -4.38 23.25 5.30
N ASN A 363 -4.58 22.68 4.11
CA ASN A 363 -5.86 22.72 3.43
C ASN A 363 -6.42 21.31 3.25
N VAL A 364 -7.70 21.18 3.45
CA VAL A 364 -8.44 19.93 3.30
C VAL A 364 -9.61 20.15 2.35
N ALA A 365 -9.75 19.29 1.33
CA ALA A 365 -10.90 19.24 0.45
C ALA A 365 -11.45 17.82 0.38
N ILE A 366 -12.67 17.62 0.86
CA ILE A 366 -13.39 16.36 0.78
C ILE A 366 -14.60 16.57 -0.13
N LYS A 367 -14.61 15.90 -1.28
CA LYS A 367 -15.62 16.05 -2.31
C LYS A 367 -16.26 14.71 -2.62
N ASN A 368 -17.57 14.74 -2.85
CA ASN A 368 -18.31 13.56 -3.25
C ASN A 368 -19.38 13.93 -4.28
N TYR A 369 -19.24 13.43 -5.48
CA TYR A 369 -20.20 13.54 -6.54
C TYR A 369 -20.81 12.17 -6.89
N GLN A 370 -22.13 12.06 -6.78
CA GLN A 370 -22.89 10.87 -7.17
C GLN A 370 -23.86 11.21 -8.29
N ASP A 371 -23.85 10.40 -9.35
CA ASP A 371 -24.68 10.64 -10.54
C ASP A 371 -26.09 10.04 -10.41
N HIS A 372 -26.27 9.00 -9.60
CA HIS A 372 -27.53 8.25 -9.49
C HIS A 372 -28.14 8.20 -8.10
N TYR A 373 -27.43 8.59 -7.04
CA TYR A 373 -27.91 8.42 -5.65
C TYR A 373 -27.46 9.55 -4.71
N THR A 374 -27.88 9.42 -3.45
CA THR A 374 -27.56 10.38 -2.40
C THR A 374 -26.06 10.47 -2.15
N SER A 375 -25.53 11.66 -2.10
CA SER A 375 -24.16 11.97 -1.73
C SER A 375 -24.06 12.26 -0.25
N GLN A 376 -23.26 11.46 0.49
CA GLN A 376 -22.84 11.77 1.86
C GLN A 376 -21.32 11.97 1.86
N THR A 377 -20.86 13.20 2.09
CA THR A 377 -19.43 13.49 1.91
C THR A 377 -18.62 13.12 3.13
N VAL A 378 -19.02 13.55 4.31
CA VAL A 378 -18.38 13.21 5.58
C VAL A 378 -19.40 12.55 6.48
N THR A 379 -19.13 11.32 6.90
CA THR A 379 -20.04 10.55 7.76
C THR A 379 -19.28 10.02 8.98
N ALA A 380 -19.72 10.40 10.17
CA ALA A 380 -19.26 9.85 11.44
C ALA A 380 -20.41 9.11 12.12
N LYS A 381 -20.32 7.78 12.27
CA LYS A 381 -21.29 6.98 13.02
C LYS A 381 -20.94 6.96 14.50
N ALA A 382 -21.86 6.46 15.34
CA ALA A 382 -21.70 6.42 16.80
C ALA A 382 -20.34 5.84 17.23
N GLY A 383 -19.69 6.48 18.19
CA GLY A 383 -18.36 6.11 18.68
C GLY A 383 -17.20 6.57 17.78
N SER A 384 -17.47 7.23 16.66
CA SER A 384 -16.43 7.75 15.76
C SER A 384 -16.09 9.21 16.05
N GLU A 385 -14.85 9.61 15.72
CA GLU A 385 -14.36 10.96 15.92
C GLU A 385 -13.66 11.49 14.67
N ILE A 386 -14.04 12.70 14.24
CA ILE A 386 -13.36 13.44 13.17
C ILE A 386 -12.91 14.79 13.70
N THR A 387 -11.63 15.11 13.53
CA THR A 387 -11.08 16.39 14.00
C THR A 387 -10.33 17.09 12.87
N PHE A 388 -10.70 18.32 12.60
CA PHE A 388 -10.01 19.24 11.70
C PHE A 388 -9.19 20.23 12.52
N ASN A 389 -7.87 19.98 12.65
CA ASN A 389 -6.89 20.84 13.32
C ASN A 389 -6.04 21.64 12.34
N ASN A 390 -6.35 21.57 11.05
CA ASN A 390 -5.55 22.14 9.99
C ASN A 390 -5.35 23.66 10.14
N THR A 391 -4.24 24.17 9.61
CA THR A 391 -3.89 25.60 9.74
C THR A 391 -4.48 26.49 8.64
N GLY A 392 -5.22 25.94 7.69
CA GLY A 392 -5.89 26.65 6.59
C GLY A 392 -7.35 26.25 6.46
N ASN A 393 -7.83 26.11 5.23
CA ASN A 393 -9.23 25.95 4.93
C ASN A 393 -9.70 24.48 4.90
N VAL A 394 -10.96 24.29 5.21
CA VAL A 394 -11.69 23.02 5.05
C VAL A 394 -12.81 23.24 4.03
N LEU A 395 -12.86 22.43 2.98
CA LEU A 395 -13.98 22.34 2.04
C LEU A 395 -14.60 20.95 2.13
N ILE A 396 -15.88 20.89 2.45
CA ILE A 396 -16.68 19.66 2.38
C ILE A 396 -17.76 19.89 1.34
N SER A 397 -17.71 19.19 0.21
CA SER A 397 -18.61 19.39 -0.92
C SER A 397 -19.32 18.10 -1.30
N ALA A 398 -20.64 18.16 -1.30
CA ALA A 398 -21.52 17.06 -1.71
C ALA A 398 -22.34 17.50 -2.93
N LYS A 399 -22.46 16.61 -3.93
CA LYS A 399 -23.19 16.86 -5.16
C LYS A 399 -23.92 15.61 -5.65
N SER A 400 -25.22 15.75 -5.95
CA SER A 400 -26.03 14.64 -6.46
C SER A 400 -27.35 15.16 -7.07
N PRO A 401 -27.97 14.41 -8.02
CA PRO A 401 -29.34 14.70 -8.45
C PRO A 401 -30.44 14.18 -7.50
N PHE A 402 -30.12 13.33 -6.54
CA PHE A 402 -31.13 12.62 -5.72
C PHE A 402 -31.23 13.08 -4.27
N GLY A 403 -30.18 13.60 -3.71
CA GLY A 403 -30.13 14.07 -2.33
C GLY A 403 -28.69 14.29 -1.90
N VAL A 404 -28.51 15.22 -1.00
CA VAL A 404 -27.20 15.66 -0.54
C VAL A 404 -27.23 15.82 0.96
N THR A 405 -26.28 15.17 1.63
CA THR A 405 -25.92 15.45 3.02
C THR A 405 -24.41 15.68 3.06
N ALA A 406 -23.97 16.91 3.21
CA ALA A 406 -22.56 17.21 3.20
C ALA A 406 -21.86 16.61 4.43
N VAL A 407 -22.49 16.71 5.61
CA VAL A 407 -21.99 16.13 6.87
C VAL A 407 -23.13 15.36 7.56
N ASP A 408 -22.97 14.03 7.72
CA ASP A 408 -23.85 13.17 8.53
C ASP A 408 -23.11 12.77 9.82
N ASN A 409 -23.45 13.45 10.92
CA ASN A 409 -22.81 13.24 12.21
C ASN A 409 -23.71 12.48 13.19
N GLN A 410 -23.30 11.26 13.50
CA GLN A 410 -23.86 10.45 14.58
C GLN A 410 -22.81 10.11 15.65
N GLY A 411 -21.62 10.70 15.54
CA GLY A 411 -20.48 10.62 16.46
C GLY A 411 -20.04 12.02 16.89
N ASN A 412 -18.73 12.27 16.87
CA ASN A 412 -18.16 13.58 17.21
C ASN A 412 -17.40 14.16 16.02
N ILE A 413 -17.72 15.39 15.64
CA ILE A 413 -16.99 16.14 14.63
C ILE A 413 -16.57 17.49 15.20
N THR A 414 -15.26 17.78 15.17
CA THR A 414 -14.70 19.03 15.67
C THR A 414 -13.98 19.77 14.56
N PHE A 415 -14.40 21.01 14.33
CA PHE A 415 -13.70 21.98 13.50
C PHE A 415 -12.88 22.92 14.40
N ASN A 416 -11.59 22.68 14.45
CA ASN A 416 -10.62 23.41 15.28
C ASN A 416 -9.52 24.04 14.41
N ASN A 417 -9.79 24.22 13.11
CA ASN A 417 -8.86 24.80 12.15
C ASN A 417 -8.77 26.33 12.30
N SER A 418 -7.67 26.91 11.84
CA SER A 418 -7.43 28.36 11.92
C SER A 418 -7.88 29.16 10.69
N GLY A 419 -8.48 28.51 9.69
CA GLY A 419 -8.99 29.13 8.47
C GLY A 419 -10.51 29.03 8.36
N ASN A 420 -11.01 29.05 7.12
CA ASN A 420 -12.43 28.97 6.84
C ASN A 420 -12.91 27.51 6.76
N VAL A 421 -14.15 27.29 7.10
CA VAL A 421 -14.87 26.03 6.86
C VAL A 421 -16.02 26.32 5.90
N ASP A 422 -15.98 25.71 4.73
CA ASP A 422 -17.00 25.81 3.70
C ASP A 422 -17.68 24.44 3.51
N ILE A 423 -18.96 24.36 3.86
CA ILE A 423 -19.81 23.18 3.68
C ILE A 423 -20.75 23.47 2.53
N VAL A 424 -20.64 22.70 1.43
CA VAL A 424 -21.36 22.93 0.19
C VAL A 424 -22.23 21.73 -0.17
N GLY A 425 -23.51 21.95 -0.33
CA GLY A 425 -24.48 20.97 -0.82
C GLY A 425 -25.12 21.44 -2.13
N THR A 426 -25.05 20.62 -3.20
CA THR A 426 -25.60 20.95 -4.50
C THR A 426 -26.46 19.83 -5.08
N ILE A 427 -27.75 20.12 -5.33
CA ILE A 427 -28.57 19.27 -6.21
C ILE A 427 -28.32 19.69 -7.65
N VAL A 428 -28.04 18.74 -8.50
CA VAL A 428 -27.90 18.96 -9.95
C VAL A 428 -29.12 18.39 -10.67
N PRO A 429 -29.49 18.92 -11.87
CA PRO A 429 -30.55 18.33 -12.68
C PRO A 429 -30.21 16.88 -13.02
N GLY A 430 -31.16 15.97 -12.88
CA GLY A 430 -30.98 14.55 -13.18
C GLY A 430 -32.26 13.75 -12.88
N ASN A 431 -32.21 12.46 -12.94
CA ASN A 431 -33.33 11.53 -12.93
C ASN A 431 -34.28 11.63 -11.74
N LYS A 432 -35.51 11.19 -11.95
CA LYS A 432 -36.69 11.28 -11.11
C LYS A 432 -36.57 10.53 -9.77
N SER A 433 -36.56 11.23 -8.66
CA SER A 433 -36.90 10.66 -7.36
C SER A 433 -37.73 11.67 -6.53
N ALA A 434 -38.72 11.17 -5.86
CA ALA A 434 -39.79 11.98 -5.25
C ALA A 434 -39.41 12.70 -3.95
N GLN A 435 -38.20 12.60 -3.43
CA GLN A 435 -37.75 13.28 -2.20
C GLN A 435 -36.26 13.58 -2.24
N THR A 436 -35.91 14.78 -2.63
CA THR A 436 -34.53 15.25 -2.62
C THR A 436 -34.35 16.31 -1.55
N ASN A 437 -33.56 15.99 -0.52
CA ASN A 437 -33.17 16.95 0.50
C ASN A 437 -31.73 17.43 0.26
N VAL A 438 -31.48 18.71 0.51
CA VAL A 438 -30.13 19.27 0.59
C VAL A 438 -29.87 19.64 2.04
N VAL A 439 -28.90 18.92 2.63
CA VAL A 439 -28.57 19.11 4.04
C VAL A 439 -27.09 19.48 4.16
N GLY A 440 -26.80 20.56 4.85
CA GLY A 440 -25.43 20.95 5.20
C GLY A 440 -24.89 20.03 6.27
N ILE A 441 -25.43 20.06 7.48
CA ILE A 441 -25.06 19.18 8.60
C ILE A 441 -26.34 18.52 9.13
N GLN A 442 -26.29 17.19 9.20
CA GLN A 442 -27.30 16.40 9.91
C GLN A 442 -26.65 15.72 11.11
N SER A 443 -27.25 15.83 12.26
CA SER A 443 -26.84 15.11 13.47
C SER A 443 -28.02 14.34 14.03
N GLY A 444 -27.94 13.01 14.02
CA GLY A 444 -29.11 12.14 14.22
C GLY A 444 -28.93 11.01 15.24
N SER A 445 -27.96 11.07 16.15
CA SER A 445 -27.80 10.08 17.22
C SER A 445 -27.69 10.74 18.59
N SER A 446 -28.25 10.10 19.61
CA SER A 446 -28.08 10.53 20.99
C SER A 446 -26.59 10.59 21.36
N GLY A 447 -26.14 11.75 21.87
CA GLY A 447 -24.75 12.00 22.24
C GLY A 447 -23.83 12.44 21.10
N ALA A 448 -24.32 12.57 19.86
CA ALA A 448 -23.53 13.16 18.77
C ALA A 448 -23.26 14.65 19.02
N GLU A 449 -22.04 15.07 18.77
CA GLU A 449 -21.63 16.46 18.97
C GLU A 449 -20.91 17.02 17.73
N THR A 450 -21.33 18.17 17.25
CA THR A 450 -20.61 18.95 16.26
C THR A 450 -20.11 20.24 16.92
N VAL A 451 -18.81 20.43 16.95
CA VAL A 451 -18.15 21.58 17.58
C VAL A 451 -17.42 22.40 16.53
N VAL A 452 -17.70 23.69 16.48
CA VAL A 452 -16.92 24.70 15.77
C VAL A 452 -16.27 25.59 16.82
N THR A 453 -14.94 25.57 16.91
CA THR A 453 -14.24 26.33 17.94
C THR A 453 -14.07 27.80 17.52
N ASP A 454 -13.67 28.63 18.47
CA ASP A 454 -13.35 30.06 18.28
C ASP A 454 -12.14 30.33 17.40
N LYS A 455 -11.37 29.29 17.04
CA LYS A 455 -10.24 29.37 16.10
C LYS A 455 -10.70 29.45 14.65
N VAL A 456 -11.89 28.95 14.33
CA VAL A 456 -12.43 28.99 12.96
C VAL A 456 -12.79 30.42 12.61
N LYS A 457 -12.18 30.95 11.54
CA LYS A 457 -12.34 32.32 11.11
C LYS A 457 -13.72 32.57 10.51
N ASP A 458 -14.12 31.75 9.53
CA ASP A 458 -15.45 31.84 8.91
C ASP A 458 -16.02 30.41 8.76
N PHE A 459 -17.29 30.25 9.12
CA PHE A 459 -18.00 28.99 8.99
C PHE A 459 -19.21 29.18 8.09
N ASN A 460 -19.14 28.63 6.86
CA ASN A 460 -20.14 28.86 5.83
C ASN A 460 -20.85 27.55 5.45
N ILE A 461 -22.17 27.61 5.32
CA ILE A 461 -22.98 26.53 4.76
C ILE A 461 -23.68 27.07 3.52
N THR A 462 -23.30 26.58 2.34
CA THR A 462 -23.90 27.01 1.06
C THR A 462 -24.64 25.83 0.44
N LEU A 463 -25.94 26.00 0.30
CA LEU A 463 -26.83 24.98 -0.27
C LEU A 463 -27.51 25.54 -1.53
N SER A 464 -27.48 24.76 -2.60
CA SER A 464 -28.02 25.19 -3.88
C SER A 464 -28.69 24.05 -4.65
N GLY A 465 -29.58 24.40 -5.53
CA GLY A 465 -30.32 23.51 -6.41
C GLY A 465 -31.71 23.17 -5.86
N ALA A 466 -32.74 23.44 -6.65
CA ALA A 466 -34.04 22.82 -6.50
C ALA A 466 -34.03 21.52 -7.33
N GLY A 467 -34.63 20.47 -6.82
CA GLY A 467 -34.90 19.29 -7.63
C GLY A 467 -35.87 19.63 -8.73
N VAL A 468 -35.39 19.77 -9.94
CA VAL A 468 -36.19 19.90 -11.15
C VAL A 468 -35.92 18.67 -11.97
N ASP A 469 -36.94 17.93 -12.36
CA ASP A 469 -36.74 16.81 -13.29
C ASP A 469 -36.52 17.29 -14.73
N ASN A 470 -36.24 16.33 -15.62
CA ASN A 470 -35.95 16.61 -17.02
C ASN A 470 -37.17 17.19 -17.80
N ASP A 471 -38.37 17.12 -17.24
CA ASP A 471 -39.60 17.72 -17.78
C ASP A 471 -39.96 19.06 -17.14
N GLY A 472 -39.15 19.57 -16.23
CA GLY A 472 -39.35 20.85 -15.57
C GLY A 472 -40.27 20.83 -14.34
N THR A 473 -40.69 19.64 -13.88
CA THR A 473 -41.54 19.51 -12.69
C THR A 473 -40.70 19.71 -11.44
N SER A 474 -41.06 20.68 -10.60
CA SER A 474 -40.40 20.96 -9.31
C SER A 474 -40.86 19.96 -8.26
N TYR A 475 -39.94 19.29 -7.60
CA TYR A 475 -40.22 18.53 -6.40
C TYR A 475 -40.03 19.36 -5.15
N SER A 476 -40.80 19.06 -4.09
CA SER A 476 -40.60 19.69 -2.79
C SER A 476 -39.29 19.21 -2.19
N THR A 477 -38.24 19.99 -2.30
CA THR A 477 -36.94 19.75 -1.66
C THR A 477 -36.90 20.50 -0.35
N GLY A 478 -36.63 19.78 0.74
CA GLY A 478 -36.21 20.40 1.99
C GLY A 478 -34.77 20.88 1.85
N THR A 479 -34.51 22.16 2.09
CA THR A 479 -33.15 22.70 2.18
C THR A 479 -32.88 23.07 3.62
N TYR A 480 -31.92 22.38 4.25
CA TYR A 480 -31.64 22.52 5.68
C TYR A 480 -30.15 22.80 5.90
N GLY A 481 -29.81 23.96 6.46
CA GLY A 481 -28.45 24.27 6.86
C GLY A 481 -27.94 23.28 7.91
N ILE A 482 -28.65 23.16 9.02
CA ILE A 482 -28.35 22.23 10.12
C ILE A 482 -29.65 21.56 10.57
N ILE A 483 -29.60 20.21 10.65
CA ILE A 483 -30.67 19.40 11.24
C ILE A 483 -30.12 18.73 12.50
N LEU A 484 -30.77 18.96 13.62
CA LEU A 484 -30.43 18.29 14.89
C LEU A 484 -31.63 17.45 15.34
N ASP A 485 -31.39 16.19 15.59
CA ASP A 485 -32.32 15.28 16.21
C ASP A 485 -32.31 15.44 17.74
N LYS A 486 -33.15 14.69 18.43
CA LYS A 486 -33.31 14.74 19.88
C LYS A 486 -31.98 14.39 20.59
N ASP A 487 -31.64 15.19 21.60
CA ASP A 487 -30.45 15.04 22.46
C ASP A 487 -29.09 15.23 21.74
N VAL A 488 -29.06 15.97 20.64
CA VAL A 488 -27.85 16.33 19.89
C VAL A 488 -27.47 17.78 20.13
N LYS A 489 -26.17 18.07 20.10
CA LYS A 489 -25.63 19.41 20.28
C LYS A 489 -24.87 19.89 19.05
N ALA A 490 -25.10 21.10 18.63
CA ALA A 490 -24.19 21.86 17.77
C ALA A 490 -23.70 23.07 18.54
N LEU A 491 -22.39 23.15 18.78
CA LEU A 491 -21.76 24.27 19.44
C LEU A 491 -20.99 25.08 18.40
N ILE A 492 -21.50 26.24 18.02
CA ILE A 492 -20.86 27.14 17.06
C ILE A 492 -20.39 28.38 17.83
N ASN A 493 -19.08 28.41 18.12
CA ASN A 493 -18.44 29.54 18.76
C ASN A 493 -17.76 30.40 17.67
N SER A 494 -18.36 31.49 17.25
CA SER A 494 -17.68 32.44 16.43
C SER A 494 -17.00 33.49 17.31
N ALA A 495 -15.70 33.70 17.13
CA ALA A 495 -15.05 34.93 17.63
C ALA A 495 -15.57 36.09 16.82
N THR A 496 -16.29 37.01 17.49
CA THR A 496 -16.67 38.32 16.94
C THR A 496 -15.46 39.24 16.90
#